data_a0581b5775ec1a55a42164355dd350bf
#
_entry.id   a0581b5775ec1a55a42164355dd350bf
#
_cell.length_a   1.000
_cell.length_b   1.000
_cell.length_c   1.000
_cell.angle_alpha   90.00
_cell.angle_beta   90.00
_cell.angle_gamma   90.00
#
_symmetry.space_group_name_H-M   'P 1'
#
loop_
_entity.id
_entity.type
_entity.pdbx_description
1 polymer ?
#
loop_
_entity_poly.entity_id
_entity_poly.type
_entity_poly.pdbx_seq_one_letter_code
_entity_poly.pdbx_strand_id
1 'polypeptide(L)'
;MPFATAVVVKHDIPISGKSGDKAIILNDGSLLGWIGGGCTNPIVIEEGLSALNSGKSKLIVIDPENKSDNGPGEKHFQMTCHSGGSLSVYVEPVFPRPLIVVMGNSPVANSLLKMSSELGYETLWTVNPEKENETLEVDRIQKTFDLKNINLSSPCFIIVCTQGENDWEALESAMKTSVNYVAFVGSRRKTETLKKELLENGVSPDRLGKMVNPAGLDLKARTPSEIALSILAEIVQLLRDDNTLDNQVVSESEEKAIDPVCGMKVDTELTKNTFQFKNQDYHFCCNGCKTKFKNNPELFLIAS
;
A
#
# COMPACT_ATOMS: atom_id res chain seq x y z
N MET A 1 2.43 2.74 6.59
CA MET A 1 1.92 1.45 6.12
C MET A 1 0.41 1.57 5.95
N PRO A 2 -0.18 1.21 4.81
CA PRO A 2 -1.63 1.18 4.64
C PRO A 2 -2.26 0.09 5.52
N PHE A 3 -3.50 0.34 5.97
CA PHE A 3 -4.30 -0.60 6.74
C PHE A 3 -5.79 -0.33 6.49
N ALA A 4 -6.65 -1.32 6.75
CA ALA A 4 -8.08 -1.10 6.75
C ALA A 4 -8.63 -1.09 8.17
N THR A 5 -9.56 -0.19 8.45
CA THR A 5 -10.35 -0.24 9.68
C THR A 5 -11.61 -1.04 9.44
N ALA A 6 -12.02 -1.84 10.41
CA ALA A 6 -13.29 -2.54 10.42
C ALA A 6 -14.07 -2.15 11.68
N VAL A 7 -15.32 -1.73 11.52
CA VAL A 7 -16.19 -1.32 12.61
C VAL A 7 -17.52 -2.05 12.52
N VAL A 8 -17.93 -2.75 13.56
CA VAL A 8 -19.26 -3.32 13.64
C VAL A 8 -20.27 -2.21 13.83
N VAL A 9 -21.11 -1.99 12.82
CA VAL A 9 -22.12 -0.92 12.83
C VAL A 9 -23.49 -1.42 13.29
N LYS A 10 -23.79 -2.72 13.05
CA LYS A 10 -25.04 -3.35 13.47
C LYS A 10 -24.80 -4.81 13.85
N HIS A 11 -25.54 -5.31 14.81
CA HIS A 11 -25.60 -6.74 15.15
C HIS A 11 -27.00 -7.15 15.59
N ASP A 12 -27.37 -8.38 15.28
CA ASP A 12 -28.58 -9.02 15.78
C ASP A 12 -28.21 -10.35 16.45
N ILE A 13 -28.63 -10.54 17.68
CA ILE A 13 -28.29 -11.72 18.49
C ILE A 13 -29.00 -12.99 17.99
N PRO A 14 -28.39 -14.17 18.16
CA PRO A 14 -27.16 -14.43 18.93
C PRO A 14 -25.88 -14.37 18.05
N ILE A 15 -25.00 -13.43 18.35
CA ILE A 15 -23.67 -13.31 17.72
C ILE A 15 -22.65 -12.77 18.72
N SER A 16 -21.37 -13.07 18.53
CA SER A 16 -20.30 -12.64 19.44
C SER A 16 -19.82 -11.21 19.23
N GLY A 17 -19.91 -10.68 18.01
CA GLY A 17 -19.58 -9.28 17.71
C GLY A 17 -20.69 -8.33 18.18
N LYS A 18 -20.31 -7.13 18.61
CA LYS A 18 -21.25 -6.10 19.09
C LYS A 18 -21.01 -4.79 18.35
N SER A 19 -22.07 -4.00 18.15
CA SER A 19 -21.95 -2.66 17.57
C SER A 19 -20.95 -1.81 18.35
N GLY A 20 -20.00 -1.21 17.64
CA GLY A 20 -18.88 -0.48 18.20
C GLY A 20 -17.58 -1.29 18.34
N ASP A 21 -17.61 -2.61 18.19
CA ASP A 21 -16.39 -3.43 18.11
C ASP A 21 -15.58 -3.02 16.90
N LYS A 22 -14.25 -3.01 17.05
CA LYS A 22 -13.32 -2.51 16.03
C LYS A 22 -12.12 -3.42 15.87
N ALA A 23 -11.63 -3.47 14.65
CA ALA A 23 -10.34 -4.06 14.34
C ALA A 23 -9.60 -3.26 13.24
N ILE A 24 -8.30 -3.50 13.15
CA ILE A 24 -7.44 -3.03 12.07
C ILE A 24 -6.98 -4.27 11.31
N ILE A 25 -7.09 -4.23 9.99
CA ILE A 25 -6.57 -5.25 9.07
C ILE A 25 -5.32 -4.67 8.42
N LEU A 26 -4.17 -5.31 8.63
CA LEU A 26 -2.91 -4.96 7.99
C LEU A 26 -2.84 -5.57 6.59
N ASN A 27 -1.93 -5.08 5.76
CA ASN A 27 -1.74 -5.56 4.39
C ASN A 27 -1.25 -7.02 4.29
N ASP A 28 -0.70 -7.59 5.37
CA ASP A 28 -0.34 -9.00 5.48
C ASP A 28 -1.52 -9.90 5.93
N GLY A 29 -2.72 -9.34 6.08
CA GLY A 29 -3.90 -10.04 6.57
C GLY A 29 -3.97 -10.20 8.09
N SER A 30 -3.03 -9.65 8.83
CA SER A 30 -3.10 -9.64 10.30
C SER A 30 -4.26 -8.78 10.78
N LEU A 31 -5.05 -9.30 11.74
CA LEU A 31 -6.17 -8.59 12.36
C LEU A 31 -5.82 -8.22 13.79
N LEU A 32 -5.87 -6.93 14.09
CA LEU A 32 -5.63 -6.36 15.43
C LEU A 32 -6.93 -5.79 15.97
N GLY A 33 -7.44 -6.35 17.05
CA GLY A 33 -8.71 -5.94 17.67
C GLY A 33 -9.73 -7.07 17.68
N TRP A 34 -11.03 -6.73 17.71
CA TRP A 34 -12.12 -7.67 17.80
C TRP A 34 -13.35 -7.21 17.02
N ILE A 35 -13.89 -8.08 16.16
CA ILE A 35 -15.10 -7.83 15.36
C ILE A 35 -16.08 -9.00 15.35
N GLY A 36 -15.80 -10.05 16.14
CA GLY A 36 -16.62 -11.25 16.24
C GLY A 36 -15.79 -12.53 16.22
N GLY A 37 -16.45 -13.67 16.07
CA GLY A 37 -15.82 -14.99 16.13
C GLY A 37 -15.22 -15.47 14.83
N GLY A 38 -14.80 -16.76 14.83
CA GLY A 38 -14.06 -17.37 13.73
C GLY A 38 -14.77 -17.42 12.37
N CYS A 39 -16.09 -17.27 12.30
CA CYS A 39 -16.82 -17.22 11.03
C CYS A 39 -16.76 -15.84 10.37
N THR A 40 -16.61 -14.78 11.17
CA THR A 40 -16.62 -13.38 10.73
C THR A 40 -15.24 -12.91 10.27
N ASN A 41 -14.20 -13.27 11.04
CA ASN A 41 -12.85 -12.76 10.81
C ASN A 41 -12.31 -13.02 9.40
N PRO A 42 -12.41 -14.22 8.81
CA PRO A 42 -11.87 -14.47 7.47
C PRO A 42 -12.53 -13.58 6.41
N ILE A 43 -13.87 -13.41 6.48
CA ILE A 43 -14.62 -12.56 5.54
C ILE A 43 -14.16 -11.11 5.64
N VAL A 44 -14.05 -10.60 6.87
CA VAL A 44 -13.67 -9.19 7.08
C VAL A 44 -12.21 -8.94 6.73
N ILE A 45 -11.31 -9.90 6.95
CA ILE A 45 -9.91 -9.82 6.51
C ILE A 45 -9.84 -9.77 4.97
N GLU A 46 -10.51 -10.69 4.27
CA GLU A 46 -10.52 -10.73 2.81
C GLU A 46 -11.05 -9.44 2.21
N GLU A 47 -12.18 -8.95 2.73
CA GLU A 47 -12.79 -7.71 2.25
C GLU A 47 -11.98 -6.46 2.68
N GLY A 48 -11.25 -6.52 3.79
CA GLY A 48 -10.28 -5.51 4.22
C GLY A 48 -9.12 -5.39 3.23
N LEU A 49 -8.52 -6.51 2.85
CA LEU A 49 -7.47 -6.56 1.83
C LEU A 49 -8.00 -6.09 0.46
N SER A 50 -9.20 -6.52 0.08
CA SER A 50 -9.84 -6.05 -1.15
C SER A 50 -10.16 -4.55 -1.12
N ALA A 51 -10.50 -3.97 0.05
CA ALA A 51 -10.68 -2.54 0.21
C ALA A 51 -9.35 -1.78 0.07
N LEU A 52 -8.26 -2.32 0.63
CA LEU A 52 -6.92 -1.77 0.45
C LEU A 52 -6.49 -1.75 -1.01
N ASN A 53 -6.73 -2.83 -1.75
CA ASN A 53 -6.37 -2.93 -3.16
C ASN A 53 -7.21 -2.00 -4.05
N SER A 54 -8.52 -1.88 -3.77
CA SER A 54 -9.42 -1.06 -4.59
C SER A 54 -9.49 0.41 -4.18
N GLY A 55 -8.97 0.77 -2.99
CA GLY A 55 -9.13 2.10 -2.42
C GLY A 55 -10.56 2.47 -2.03
N LYS A 56 -11.51 1.50 -2.01
CA LYS A 56 -12.94 1.75 -1.79
C LYS A 56 -13.42 1.16 -0.48
N SER A 57 -14.14 1.95 0.30
CA SER A 57 -14.84 1.49 1.50
C SER A 57 -15.99 0.56 1.14
N LYS A 58 -16.36 -0.33 2.06
CA LYS A 58 -17.40 -1.34 1.87
C LYS A 58 -18.23 -1.54 3.13
N LEU A 59 -19.50 -1.86 2.95
CA LEU A 59 -20.36 -2.41 3.99
C LEU A 59 -20.50 -3.93 3.78
N ILE A 60 -20.09 -4.70 4.77
CA ILE A 60 -20.17 -6.17 4.77
C ILE A 60 -21.36 -6.55 5.65
N VAL A 61 -22.28 -7.32 5.10
CA VAL A 61 -23.43 -7.87 5.84
C VAL A 61 -23.26 -9.38 5.89
N ILE A 62 -23.18 -9.94 7.08
CA ILE A 62 -23.04 -11.38 7.33
C ILE A 62 -24.30 -11.83 8.05
N ASP A 63 -25.15 -12.59 7.40
CA ASP A 63 -26.42 -13.05 7.93
C ASP A 63 -26.68 -14.54 7.61
N PRO A 64 -27.67 -15.19 8.25
CA PRO A 64 -28.00 -16.58 7.98
C PRO A 64 -28.61 -16.80 6.58
N GLU A 65 -29.20 -15.76 6.00
CA GLU A 65 -29.86 -15.80 4.70
C GLU A 65 -28.88 -15.30 3.62
N ASN A 66 -28.77 -16.03 2.53
CA ASN A 66 -27.95 -15.59 1.39
C ASN A 66 -28.73 -14.55 0.57
N LYS A 67 -28.61 -13.26 0.95
CA LYS A 67 -29.24 -12.16 0.21
C LYS A 67 -28.31 -11.69 -0.91
N SER A 68 -28.90 -11.25 -2.01
CA SER A 68 -28.15 -10.59 -3.08
C SER A 68 -27.63 -9.21 -2.61
N ASP A 69 -26.50 -8.77 -3.15
CA ASP A 69 -25.95 -7.43 -2.92
C ASP A 69 -26.99 -6.35 -3.24
N ASN A 70 -27.22 -5.41 -2.32
CA ASN A 70 -28.29 -4.43 -2.42
C ASN A 70 -27.85 -3.06 -2.96
N GLY A 71 -26.59 -2.89 -3.33
CA GLY A 71 -26.12 -1.62 -3.89
C GLY A 71 -24.59 -1.49 -3.99
N PRO A 72 -24.12 -0.40 -4.59
CA PRO A 72 -22.70 -0.17 -4.71
C PRO A 72 -22.02 -0.04 -3.33
N GLY A 73 -21.00 -0.87 -3.09
CA GLY A 73 -20.24 -0.87 -1.84
C GLY A 73 -20.84 -1.74 -0.72
N GLU A 74 -21.95 -2.44 -0.93
CA GLU A 74 -22.52 -3.41 0.01
C GLU A 74 -22.30 -4.83 -0.51
N LYS A 75 -21.78 -5.71 0.37
CA LYS A 75 -21.57 -7.12 0.07
C LYS A 75 -22.21 -8.00 1.13
N HIS A 76 -22.97 -9.01 0.68
CA HIS A 76 -23.63 -9.98 1.53
C HIS A 76 -22.88 -11.31 1.56
N PHE A 77 -22.74 -11.86 2.76
CA PHE A 77 -22.11 -13.16 3.01
C PHE A 77 -23.02 -14.02 3.86
N GLN A 78 -23.15 -15.28 3.46
CA GLN A 78 -23.87 -16.24 4.28
C GLN A 78 -23.06 -16.65 5.50
N MET A 79 -23.67 -16.58 6.68
CA MET A 79 -23.05 -17.04 7.90
C MET A 79 -22.90 -18.56 7.90
N THR A 80 -21.67 -19.06 8.05
CA THR A 80 -21.38 -20.50 8.05
C THR A 80 -21.55 -21.15 9.42
N CYS A 81 -21.71 -20.38 10.49
CA CYS A 81 -21.93 -20.91 11.85
C CYS A 81 -23.41 -20.98 12.21
N HIS A 82 -23.72 -21.83 13.19
CA HIS A 82 -25.11 -22.09 13.65
C HIS A 82 -25.64 -21.02 14.63
N SER A 83 -25.00 -19.85 14.73
CA SER A 83 -25.40 -18.84 15.72
C SER A 83 -26.70 -18.11 15.39
N GLY A 84 -27.11 -18.06 14.11
CA GLY A 84 -28.40 -17.53 13.70
C GLY A 84 -28.57 -16.01 13.80
N GLY A 85 -27.56 -15.26 14.28
CA GLY A 85 -27.56 -13.81 14.33
C GLY A 85 -27.04 -13.17 13.04
N SER A 86 -27.01 -11.83 12.98
CA SER A 86 -26.43 -11.09 11.87
C SER A 86 -25.43 -10.04 12.32
N LEU A 87 -24.49 -9.67 11.42
CA LEU A 87 -23.47 -8.67 11.68
C LEU A 87 -23.28 -7.80 10.44
N SER A 88 -23.28 -6.47 10.64
CA SER A 88 -22.88 -5.53 9.61
C SER A 88 -21.58 -4.84 10.01
N VAL A 89 -20.57 -4.92 9.15
CA VAL A 89 -19.23 -4.37 9.38
C VAL A 89 -18.91 -3.37 8.29
N TYR A 90 -18.61 -2.13 8.67
CA TYR A 90 -18.08 -1.14 7.74
C TYR A 90 -16.56 -1.26 7.71
N VAL A 91 -16.03 -1.39 6.50
CA VAL A 91 -14.59 -1.51 6.24
C VAL A 91 -14.12 -0.31 5.44
N GLU A 92 -13.09 0.36 5.94
CA GLU A 92 -12.54 1.56 5.32
C GLU A 92 -11.02 1.45 5.19
N PRO A 93 -10.46 1.58 3.96
CA PRO A 93 -9.03 1.60 3.77
C PRO A 93 -8.43 2.94 4.20
N VAL A 94 -7.31 2.89 4.91
CA VAL A 94 -6.56 4.06 5.38
C VAL A 94 -5.17 4.03 4.78
N PHE A 95 -4.85 5.02 3.98
CA PHE A 95 -3.55 5.16 3.33
C PHE A 95 -2.73 6.26 4.03
N PRO A 96 -1.41 6.05 4.21
CA PRO A 96 -0.55 7.12 4.68
C PRO A 96 -0.49 8.24 3.64
N ARG A 97 -0.25 9.46 4.10
CA ARG A 97 0.02 10.58 3.19
C ARG A 97 1.25 10.25 2.35
N PRO A 98 1.23 10.47 1.02
CA PRO A 98 2.42 10.32 0.19
C PRO A 98 3.56 11.20 0.72
N LEU A 99 4.77 10.67 0.77
CA LEU A 99 5.97 11.38 1.19
C LEU A 99 6.68 11.95 -0.04
N ILE A 100 6.85 13.26 -0.08
CA ILE A 100 7.62 13.98 -1.08
C ILE A 100 8.96 14.39 -0.47
N VAL A 101 10.04 13.75 -0.90
CA VAL A 101 11.40 14.10 -0.52
C VAL A 101 11.97 15.04 -1.57
N VAL A 102 12.25 16.28 -1.18
CA VAL A 102 12.85 17.28 -2.06
C VAL A 102 14.29 17.52 -1.63
N MET A 103 15.24 17.23 -2.52
CA MET A 103 16.67 17.34 -2.24
C MET A 103 17.24 18.56 -2.95
N GLY A 104 17.67 19.56 -2.19
CA GLY A 104 18.25 20.80 -2.68
C GLY A 104 17.45 22.05 -2.34
N ASN A 105 17.94 23.23 -2.79
CA ASN A 105 17.41 24.55 -2.45
C ASN A 105 17.19 25.42 -3.71
N SER A 106 16.82 24.80 -4.84
CA SER A 106 16.52 25.55 -6.05
C SER A 106 15.12 26.21 -5.98
N PRO A 107 14.82 27.19 -6.84
CA PRO A 107 13.47 27.74 -6.96
C PRO A 107 12.41 26.67 -7.29
N VAL A 108 12.76 25.60 -7.99
CA VAL A 108 11.89 24.45 -8.23
C VAL A 108 11.64 23.67 -6.92
N ALA A 109 12.69 23.43 -6.11
CA ALA A 109 12.56 22.78 -4.81
C ALA A 109 11.59 23.53 -3.90
N ASN A 110 11.72 24.85 -3.80
CA ASN A 110 10.84 25.71 -2.99
C ASN A 110 9.38 25.63 -3.46
N SER A 111 9.16 25.66 -4.78
CA SER A 111 7.81 25.53 -5.36
C SER A 111 7.22 24.16 -5.11
N LEU A 112 8.01 23.09 -5.24
CA LEU A 112 7.60 21.70 -4.95
C LEU A 112 7.15 21.56 -3.49
N LEU A 113 7.96 22.02 -2.55
CA LEU A 113 7.65 21.91 -1.11
C LEU A 113 6.34 22.62 -0.77
N LYS A 114 6.17 23.87 -1.22
CA LYS A 114 4.94 24.64 -1.00
C LYS A 114 3.71 23.95 -1.58
N MET A 115 3.77 23.55 -2.84
CA MET A 115 2.64 22.89 -3.51
C MET A 115 2.34 21.49 -2.93
N SER A 116 3.36 20.75 -2.51
CA SER A 116 3.18 19.42 -1.88
C SER A 116 2.44 19.56 -0.54
N SER A 117 2.79 20.55 0.28
CA SER A 117 2.11 20.85 1.53
C SER A 117 0.63 21.20 1.30
N GLU A 118 0.32 22.06 0.32
CA GLU A 118 -1.05 22.43 -0.05
C GLU A 118 -1.88 21.24 -0.56
N LEU A 119 -1.23 20.25 -1.20
CA LEU A 119 -1.87 18.99 -1.62
C LEU A 119 -2.05 18.00 -0.46
N GLY A 120 -1.61 18.35 0.75
CA GLY A 120 -1.70 17.48 1.93
C GLY A 120 -0.70 16.34 1.95
N TYR A 121 0.36 16.38 1.11
CA TYR A 121 1.43 15.40 1.13
C TYR A 121 2.37 15.65 2.31
N GLU A 122 2.97 14.58 2.83
CA GLU A 122 4.06 14.70 3.80
C GLU A 122 5.32 15.18 3.07
N THR A 123 6.02 16.16 3.64
CA THR A 123 7.20 16.76 3.00
C THR A 123 8.46 16.51 3.83
N LEU A 124 9.52 16.08 3.17
CA LEU A 124 10.88 16.04 3.71
C LEU A 124 11.80 16.89 2.84
N TRP A 125 12.31 17.95 3.39
CA TRP A 125 13.29 18.78 2.72
C TRP A 125 14.70 18.41 3.17
N THR A 126 15.57 18.05 2.21
CA THR A 126 16.98 17.82 2.47
C THR A 126 17.80 18.94 1.83
N VAL A 127 18.63 19.61 2.62
CA VAL A 127 19.35 20.81 2.21
C VAL A 127 20.73 20.85 2.84
N ASN A 128 21.70 21.46 2.14
CA ASN A 128 22.99 21.76 2.75
C ASN A 128 22.81 22.78 3.88
N PRO A 129 23.36 22.57 5.10
CA PRO A 129 23.23 23.47 6.24
C PRO A 129 23.62 24.93 5.97
N GLU A 130 24.60 25.15 5.08
CA GLU A 130 25.09 26.49 4.74
C GLU A 130 24.08 27.34 3.95
N LYS A 131 22.96 26.74 3.48
CA LYS A 131 22.00 27.38 2.57
C LYS A 131 20.56 27.45 3.10
N GLU A 132 20.37 27.20 4.38
CA GLU A 132 19.08 27.34 5.05
C GLU A 132 18.72 28.82 5.26
N ASN A 133 18.26 29.50 4.23
CA ASN A 133 17.91 30.94 4.31
C ASN A 133 16.41 31.22 4.29
N GLU A 134 15.54 30.21 4.12
CA GLU A 134 14.10 30.42 4.09
C GLU A 134 13.38 29.47 5.07
N THR A 135 12.52 30.04 5.89
CA THR A 135 11.52 29.28 6.67
C THR A 135 10.43 28.79 5.75
N LEU A 136 10.61 27.59 5.17
CA LEU A 136 9.55 26.88 4.47
C LEU A 136 8.75 26.08 5.48
N GLU A 137 7.44 26.14 5.41
CA GLU A 137 6.56 25.25 6.18
C GLU A 137 6.61 23.84 5.56
N VAL A 138 7.38 22.95 6.20
CA VAL A 138 7.55 21.54 5.80
C VAL A 138 7.43 20.66 7.02
N ASP A 139 6.96 19.41 6.85
CA ASP A 139 6.80 18.48 7.97
C ASP A 139 8.17 18.09 8.59
N ARG A 140 9.20 17.90 7.74
CA ARG A 140 10.55 17.48 8.18
C ARG A 140 11.65 18.18 7.39
N ILE A 141 12.72 18.56 8.09
CA ILE A 141 13.93 19.11 7.48
C ILE A 141 15.12 18.25 7.88
N GLN A 142 15.99 17.97 6.92
CA GLN A 142 17.28 17.31 7.15
C GLN A 142 18.41 18.13 6.51
N LYS A 143 19.42 18.42 7.32
CA LYS A 143 20.59 19.24 6.93
C LYS A 143 21.71 18.42 6.29
N THR A 144 21.36 17.36 5.56
CA THR A 144 22.29 16.50 4.80
C THR A 144 21.50 15.77 3.72
N PHE A 145 22.18 15.35 2.67
CA PHE A 145 21.60 14.52 1.62
C PHE A 145 21.60 13.01 1.96
N ASP A 146 22.16 12.59 3.08
CA ASP A 146 22.17 11.19 3.49
C ASP A 146 20.78 10.71 3.91
N LEU A 147 20.18 9.81 3.12
CA LEU A 147 18.86 9.21 3.36
C LEU A 147 18.92 7.84 4.06
N LYS A 148 20.09 7.34 4.41
CA LYS A 148 20.30 5.97 4.89
C LYS A 148 19.48 5.59 6.13
N ASN A 149 19.30 6.53 7.06
CA ASN A 149 18.61 6.29 8.33
C ASN A 149 17.25 6.96 8.42
N ILE A 150 16.69 7.37 7.28
CA ILE A 150 15.39 8.03 7.25
C ILE A 150 14.31 6.99 6.97
N ASN A 151 13.25 7.04 7.77
CA ASN A 151 12.03 6.29 7.45
C ASN A 151 11.35 6.94 6.24
N LEU A 152 11.50 6.29 5.08
CA LEU A 152 10.86 6.65 3.83
C LEU A 152 9.56 5.85 3.75
N SER A 153 8.47 6.42 4.28
CA SER A 153 7.14 5.82 4.24
C SER A 153 6.67 5.64 2.78
N SER A 154 5.91 4.61 2.51
CA SER A 154 5.32 4.38 1.18
C SER A 154 3.86 4.88 1.15
N PRO A 155 3.41 5.53 0.07
CA PRO A 155 4.17 5.86 -1.15
C PRO A 155 5.16 7.02 -0.95
N CYS A 156 6.37 6.89 -1.53
CA CYS A 156 7.44 7.87 -1.41
C CYS A 156 8.00 8.25 -2.79
N PHE A 157 8.23 9.55 -2.98
CA PHE A 157 8.77 10.13 -4.21
C PHE A 157 9.96 11.01 -3.87
N ILE A 158 11.10 10.77 -4.50
CA ILE A 158 12.32 11.56 -4.30
C ILE A 158 12.55 12.44 -5.53
N ILE A 159 12.71 13.74 -5.31
CA ILE A 159 12.98 14.70 -6.37
C ILE A 159 14.27 15.45 -6.06
N VAL A 160 15.28 15.28 -6.89
CA VAL A 160 16.57 15.95 -6.75
C VAL A 160 16.54 17.23 -7.57
N CYS A 161 16.62 18.39 -6.86
CA CYS A 161 16.47 19.75 -7.38
C CYS A 161 17.64 20.64 -6.94
N THR A 162 18.85 20.15 -6.99
CA THR A 162 20.08 20.77 -6.44
C THR A 162 20.65 21.88 -7.31
N GLN A 163 20.21 22.01 -8.55
CA GLN A 163 20.62 23.07 -9.51
C GLN A 163 22.14 23.20 -9.71
N GLY A 164 22.86 22.10 -9.67
CA GLY A 164 24.32 22.06 -9.88
C GLY A 164 25.15 21.92 -8.62
N GLU A 165 24.55 22.17 -7.49
CA GLU A 165 25.26 22.06 -6.22
C GLU A 165 24.95 20.70 -5.56
N ASN A 166 25.99 19.88 -5.39
CA ASN A 166 25.87 18.55 -4.80
C ASN A 166 24.93 17.57 -5.55
N ASP A 167 24.73 17.75 -6.84
CA ASP A 167 23.87 16.86 -7.67
C ASP A 167 24.28 15.40 -7.51
N TRP A 168 25.58 15.14 -7.55
CA TRP A 168 26.12 13.78 -7.46
C TRP A 168 25.81 13.15 -6.09
N GLU A 169 26.13 13.86 -5.01
CA GLU A 169 25.88 13.39 -3.64
C GLU A 169 24.39 13.10 -3.39
N ALA A 170 23.53 14.04 -3.78
CA ALA A 170 22.09 13.89 -3.64
C ALA A 170 21.54 12.71 -4.45
N LEU A 171 21.97 12.58 -5.71
CA LEU A 171 21.56 11.48 -6.58
C LEU A 171 22.10 10.14 -6.07
N GLU A 172 23.35 10.06 -5.65
CA GLU A 172 23.92 8.83 -5.09
C GLU A 172 23.11 8.35 -3.88
N SER A 173 22.82 9.26 -2.95
CA SER A 173 22.01 8.95 -1.78
C SER A 173 20.60 8.50 -2.17
N ALA A 174 19.92 9.21 -3.07
CA ALA A 174 18.59 8.85 -3.57
C ALA A 174 18.58 7.48 -4.25
N MET A 175 19.58 7.18 -5.09
CA MET A 175 19.68 5.91 -5.80
C MET A 175 20.03 4.72 -4.91
N LYS A 176 20.60 4.93 -3.74
CA LYS A 176 20.87 3.88 -2.74
C LYS A 176 19.63 3.49 -1.93
N THR A 177 18.54 4.27 -2.01
CA THR A 177 17.25 3.93 -1.36
C THR A 177 16.51 2.86 -2.16
N SER A 178 15.52 2.23 -1.54
CA SER A 178 14.57 1.32 -2.23
C SER A 178 13.39 2.05 -2.89
N VAL A 179 13.33 3.38 -2.82
CA VAL A 179 12.23 4.17 -3.39
C VAL A 179 12.19 4.02 -4.90
N ASN A 180 11.03 3.66 -5.45
CA ASN A 180 10.88 3.37 -6.89
C ASN A 180 10.92 4.62 -7.78
N TYR A 181 10.41 5.75 -7.28
CA TYR A 181 10.43 7.01 -8.04
C TYR A 181 11.53 7.92 -7.55
N VAL A 182 12.54 8.12 -8.38
CA VAL A 182 13.60 9.10 -8.16
C VAL A 182 13.72 9.95 -9.41
N ALA A 183 13.36 11.24 -9.30
CA ALA A 183 13.41 12.19 -10.41
C ALA A 183 14.56 13.18 -10.23
N PHE A 184 15.18 13.55 -11.34
CA PHE A 184 16.23 14.57 -11.35
C PHE A 184 15.84 15.76 -12.21
N VAL A 185 15.85 16.95 -11.62
CA VAL A 185 15.60 18.20 -12.32
C VAL A 185 16.90 18.73 -12.90
N GLY A 186 17.19 18.31 -14.11
CA GLY A 186 18.41 18.66 -14.81
C GLY A 186 18.29 18.43 -16.33
N SER A 187 19.25 18.97 -17.09
CA SER A 187 19.29 18.75 -18.54
C SER A 187 19.63 17.27 -18.84
N ARG A 188 19.10 16.74 -19.95
CA ARG A 188 19.40 15.37 -20.42
C ARG A 188 20.91 15.11 -20.48
N ARG A 189 21.70 16.06 -21.03
CA ARG A 189 23.15 15.94 -21.12
C ARG A 189 23.80 15.76 -19.75
N LYS A 190 23.38 16.55 -18.77
CA LYS A 190 23.90 16.47 -17.38
C LYS A 190 23.55 15.13 -16.74
N THR A 191 22.30 14.70 -16.94
CA THR A 191 21.82 13.42 -16.44
C THR A 191 22.64 12.24 -16.96
N GLU A 192 22.96 12.22 -18.26
CA GLU A 192 23.76 11.14 -18.84
C GLU A 192 25.20 11.11 -18.28
N THR A 193 25.78 12.28 -18.00
CA THR A 193 27.10 12.34 -17.33
C THR A 193 27.03 11.77 -15.91
N LEU A 194 26.06 12.22 -15.12
CA LEU A 194 25.87 11.74 -13.74
C LEU A 194 25.53 10.25 -13.67
N LYS A 195 24.75 9.73 -14.63
CA LYS A 195 24.48 8.28 -14.71
C LYS A 195 25.76 7.46 -14.89
N LYS A 196 26.69 7.92 -15.72
CA LYS A 196 27.98 7.24 -15.91
C LYS A 196 28.81 7.23 -14.63
N GLU A 197 28.90 8.38 -13.99
CA GLU A 197 29.62 8.50 -12.70
C GLU A 197 29.01 7.63 -11.61
N LEU A 198 27.68 7.59 -11.50
CA LEU A 198 26.96 6.74 -10.54
C LEU A 198 27.19 5.24 -10.81
N LEU A 199 27.22 4.84 -12.10
CA LEU A 199 27.52 3.47 -12.51
C LEU A 199 28.93 3.05 -12.08
N GLU A 200 29.92 3.92 -12.31
CA GLU A 200 31.32 3.72 -11.91
C GLU A 200 31.47 3.61 -10.40
N ASN A 201 30.58 4.26 -9.63
CA ASN A 201 30.54 4.20 -8.17
C ASN A 201 29.58 3.12 -7.61
N GLY A 202 29.17 2.14 -8.44
CA GLY A 202 28.52 0.92 -7.99
C GLY A 202 26.99 0.97 -7.91
N VAL A 203 26.34 2.01 -8.43
CA VAL A 203 24.88 2.01 -8.62
C VAL A 203 24.52 1.09 -9.81
N SER A 204 23.61 0.15 -9.59
CA SER A 204 23.29 -0.85 -10.62
C SER A 204 22.61 -0.21 -11.86
N PRO A 205 22.85 -0.76 -13.08
CA PRO A 205 22.19 -0.30 -14.29
C PRO A 205 20.66 -0.29 -14.20
N ASP A 206 20.07 -1.32 -13.59
CA ASP A 206 18.62 -1.43 -13.40
C ASP A 206 18.08 -0.28 -12.55
N ARG A 207 18.83 0.10 -11.51
CA ARG A 207 18.45 1.22 -10.66
C ARG A 207 18.54 2.56 -11.39
N LEU A 208 19.60 2.77 -12.16
CA LEU A 208 19.79 3.96 -13.01
C LEU A 208 18.74 4.05 -14.10
N GLY A 209 18.28 2.91 -14.64
CA GLY A 209 17.19 2.85 -15.62
C GLY A 209 15.85 3.36 -15.08
N LYS A 210 15.64 3.30 -13.75
CA LYS A 210 14.44 3.80 -13.08
C LYS A 210 14.47 5.30 -12.77
N MET A 211 15.61 5.98 -12.99
CA MET A 211 15.71 7.42 -12.76
C MET A 211 14.91 8.20 -13.78
N VAL A 212 13.96 9.00 -13.31
CA VAL A 212 13.07 9.83 -14.14
C VAL A 212 13.81 11.12 -14.55
N ASN A 213 14.02 11.31 -15.84
CA ASN A 213 14.55 12.53 -16.42
C ASN A 213 14.15 12.63 -17.92
N PRO A 214 13.49 13.72 -18.35
CA PRO A 214 13.09 14.88 -17.55
C PRO A 214 12.09 14.52 -16.46
N ALA A 215 12.14 15.24 -15.32
CA ALA A 215 11.18 15.12 -14.25
C ALA A 215 9.84 15.77 -14.62
N GLY A 216 8.73 15.11 -14.36
CA GLY A 216 7.39 15.62 -14.56
C GLY A 216 6.82 15.38 -15.97
N LEU A 217 5.52 15.59 -16.11
CA LEU A 217 4.81 15.51 -17.38
C LEU A 217 5.28 16.61 -18.34
N ASP A 218 5.27 16.33 -19.65
CA ASP A 218 5.63 17.31 -20.68
C ASP A 218 4.55 18.38 -20.87
N LEU A 219 4.44 19.28 -19.91
CA LEU A 219 3.54 20.44 -19.95
C LEU A 219 4.16 21.65 -20.68
N LYS A 220 5.36 21.51 -21.27
CA LYS A 220 6.13 22.62 -21.84
C LYS A 220 6.46 23.71 -20.81
N ALA A 221 6.61 23.31 -19.54
CA ALA A 221 6.89 24.17 -18.39
C ALA A 221 8.18 25.00 -18.59
N ARG A 222 8.13 26.27 -18.18
CA ARG A 222 9.25 27.21 -18.34
C ARG A 222 9.67 27.84 -17.01
N THR A 223 8.74 28.10 -16.12
CA THR A 223 9.01 28.70 -14.81
C THR A 223 9.25 27.61 -13.76
N PRO A 224 9.95 27.93 -12.65
CA PRO A 224 10.13 26.97 -11.55
C PRO A 224 8.83 26.38 -11.02
N SER A 225 7.78 27.19 -10.89
CA SER A 225 6.47 26.76 -10.40
C SER A 225 5.75 25.85 -11.42
N GLU A 226 5.88 26.11 -12.72
CA GLU A 226 5.32 25.22 -13.75
C GLU A 226 6.05 23.87 -13.78
N ILE A 227 7.38 23.86 -13.59
CA ILE A 227 8.16 22.62 -13.48
C ILE A 227 7.71 21.85 -12.23
N ALA A 228 7.56 22.51 -11.10
CA ALA A 228 7.03 21.87 -9.88
C ALA A 228 5.63 21.29 -10.09
N LEU A 229 4.75 22.03 -10.76
CA LEU A 229 3.40 21.57 -11.12
C LEU A 229 3.46 20.31 -12.03
N SER A 230 4.34 20.29 -13.04
CA SER A 230 4.48 19.15 -13.95
C SER A 230 4.93 17.88 -13.23
N ILE A 231 5.83 18.01 -12.24
CA ILE A 231 6.31 16.90 -11.40
C ILE A 231 5.19 16.41 -10.50
N LEU A 232 4.46 17.30 -9.85
CA LEU A 232 3.34 16.91 -8.98
C LEU A 232 2.19 16.30 -9.78
N ALA A 233 1.93 16.76 -10.99
CA ALA A 233 0.93 16.16 -11.89
C ALA A 233 1.31 14.71 -12.25
N GLU A 234 2.60 14.42 -12.55
CA GLU A 234 3.09 13.06 -12.75
C GLU A 234 2.91 12.20 -11.50
N ILE A 235 3.25 12.73 -10.32
CA ILE A 235 3.06 12.02 -9.05
C ILE A 235 1.58 11.70 -8.80
N VAL A 236 0.67 12.66 -9.07
CA VAL A 236 -0.78 12.42 -8.95
C VAL A 236 -1.23 11.33 -9.90
N GLN A 237 -0.75 11.33 -11.14
CA GLN A 237 -1.04 10.27 -12.10
C GLN A 237 -0.57 8.91 -11.58
N LEU A 238 0.69 8.81 -11.14
CA LEU A 238 1.25 7.57 -10.57
C LEU A 238 0.49 7.07 -9.33
N LEU A 239 0.00 7.98 -8.49
CA LEU A 239 -0.81 7.62 -7.31
C LEU A 239 -2.22 7.14 -7.67
N ARG A 240 -2.71 7.41 -8.88
CA ARG A 240 -4.05 7.03 -9.34
C ARG A 240 -4.04 5.87 -10.34
N ASP A 241 -2.89 5.53 -10.92
CA ASP A 241 -2.75 4.35 -11.75
C ASP A 241 -2.84 3.10 -10.87
N ASP A 242 -3.90 2.31 -11.06
CA ASP A 242 -4.21 1.10 -10.27
C ASP A 242 -3.05 0.07 -10.26
N ASN A 243 -2.16 0.12 -11.27
CA ASN A 243 -0.99 -0.76 -11.39
C ASN A 243 0.21 -0.36 -10.51
N THR A 244 0.26 0.86 -9.95
CA THR A 244 1.42 1.31 -9.15
C THR A 244 1.28 1.00 -7.67
N LEU A 245 0.07 0.79 -7.16
CA LEU A 245 -0.17 0.36 -5.79
C LEU A 245 0.11 -1.14 -5.62
N ASP A 246 -0.12 -1.96 -6.66
CA ASP A 246 0.16 -3.40 -6.65
C ASP A 246 1.66 -3.75 -6.57
N ASN A 247 2.55 -2.87 -7.06
CA ASN A 247 4.00 -3.13 -7.05
C ASN A 247 4.70 -2.81 -5.71
N GLN A 248 3.98 -2.34 -4.69
CA GLN A 248 4.53 -2.10 -3.35
C GLN A 248 4.05 -3.12 -2.31
N VAL A 249 3.10 -3.97 -2.66
CA VAL A 249 2.71 -5.14 -1.86
C VAL A 249 3.72 -6.25 -2.18
N VAL A 250 4.40 -6.69 -1.15
CA VAL A 250 5.32 -7.83 -1.08
C VAL A 250 4.99 -8.88 -2.15
N SER A 251 6.02 -9.35 -2.86
CA SER A 251 5.96 -10.52 -3.74
C SER A 251 5.00 -11.57 -3.18
N GLU A 252 3.84 -11.72 -3.82
CA GLU A 252 2.95 -12.82 -3.54
C GLU A 252 3.74 -14.12 -3.79
N SER A 253 3.92 -14.91 -2.74
CA SER A 253 4.18 -16.33 -2.89
C SER A 253 2.94 -16.94 -3.56
N GLU A 254 3.09 -17.39 -4.79
CA GLU A 254 2.00 -17.80 -5.69
C GLU A 254 1.37 -19.16 -5.36
N GLU A 255 1.26 -19.56 -4.09
CA GLU A 255 0.57 -20.81 -3.74
C GLU A 255 -0.58 -20.55 -2.77
N LYS A 256 -1.69 -20.03 -3.30
CA LYS A 256 -2.96 -19.99 -2.57
C LYS A 256 -3.78 -21.25 -2.89
N ALA A 257 -4.00 -22.10 -1.90
CA ALA A 257 -4.95 -23.22 -2.00
C ALA A 257 -6.38 -22.73 -1.75
N ILE A 258 -7.36 -23.42 -2.32
CA ILE A 258 -8.78 -23.17 -2.03
C ILE A 258 -9.21 -24.13 -0.91
N ASP A 259 -9.78 -23.59 0.17
CA ASP A 259 -10.41 -24.41 1.24
C ASP A 259 -11.61 -25.15 0.65
N PRO A 260 -11.57 -26.48 0.60
CA PRO A 260 -12.62 -27.28 -0.06
C PRO A 260 -13.97 -27.24 0.66
N VAL A 261 -14.02 -26.74 1.89
CA VAL A 261 -15.26 -26.69 2.70
C VAL A 261 -16.02 -25.39 2.49
N CYS A 262 -15.31 -24.26 2.33
CA CYS A 262 -15.94 -22.93 2.26
C CYS A 262 -15.55 -22.14 1.01
N GLY A 263 -14.64 -22.64 0.16
CA GLY A 263 -14.21 -21.98 -1.07
C GLY A 263 -13.24 -20.80 -0.88
N MET A 264 -12.79 -20.52 0.35
CA MET A 264 -11.87 -19.42 0.62
C MET A 264 -10.45 -19.74 0.12
N LYS A 265 -9.77 -18.73 -0.40
CA LYS A 265 -8.34 -18.81 -0.71
C LYS A 265 -7.53 -18.79 0.59
N VAL A 266 -6.66 -19.75 0.76
CA VAL A 266 -5.83 -19.96 1.94
C VAL A 266 -4.37 -19.92 1.53
N ASP A 267 -3.57 -19.13 2.22
CA ASP A 267 -2.12 -19.12 2.03
C ASP A 267 -1.53 -20.41 2.59
N THR A 268 -0.85 -21.16 1.72
CA THR A 268 -0.34 -22.50 2.05
C THR A 268 0.84 -22.45 3.02
N GLU A 269 1.60 -21.37 3.06
CA GLU A 269 2.75 -21.20 3.96
C GLU A 269 2.34 -20.70 5.35
N LEU A 270 1.29 -19.88 5.43
CA LEU A 270 0.86 -19.27 6.69
C LEU A 270 -0.15 -20.09 7.48
N THR A 271 -0.93 -20.95 6.80
CA THR A 271 -1.96 -21.73 7.52
C THR A 271 -1.38 -22.92 8.26
N LYS A 272 -1.75 -23.02 9.55
CA LYS A 272 -1.49 -24.21 10.39
C LYS A 272 -2.59 -25.28 10.27
N ASN A 273 -3.66 -24.98 9.53
CA ASN A 273 -4.81 -25.86 9.39
C ASN A 273 -4.68 -26.69 8.10
N THR A 274 -3.81 -27.68 8.11
CA THR A 274 -3.60 -28.60 6.99
C THR A 274 -4.08 -30.00 7.32
N PHE A 275 -4.54 -30.76 6.34
CA PHE A 275 -4.90 -32.16 6.47
C PHE A 275 -4.60 -32.92 5.18
N GLN A 276 -3.89 -34.07 5.30
CA GLN A 276 -3.57 -34.92 4.17
C GLN A 276 -4.65 -35.97 3.96
N PHE A 277 -5.17 -36.03 2.73
CA PHE A 277 -6.14 -37.05 2.33
C PHE A 277 -5.82 -37.59 0.92
N LYS A 278 -5.79 -38.90 0.74
CA LYS A 278 -5.45 -39.60 -0.52
C LYS A 278 -4.14 -39.13 -1.15
N ASN A 279 -3.10 -38.89 -0.34
CA ASN A 279 -1.77 -38.39 -0.74
C ASN A 279 -1.74 -36.96 -1.29
N GLN A 280 -2.78 -36.17 -1.02
CA GLN A 280 -2.88 -34.75 -1.36
C GLN A 280 -3.06 -33.94 -0.08
N ASP A 281 -2.34 -32.80 0.02
CA ASP A 281 -2.47 -31.88 1.14
C ASP A 281 -3.58 -30.86 0.87
N TYR A 282 -4.47 -30.68 1.84
CA TYR A 282 -5.55 -29.69 1.82
C TYR A 282 -5.32 -28.65 2.89
N HIS A 283 -5.55 -27.40 2.53
CA HIS A 283 -5.35 -26.22 3.38
C HIS A 283 -6.69 -25.60 3.72
N PHE A 284 -6.87 -25.20 4.99
CA PHE A 284 -8.15 -24.71 5.50
C PHE A 284 -7.98 -23.34 6.15
N CYS A 285 -8.96 -22.49 5.98
CA CYS A 285 -9.00 -21.15 6.57
C CYS A 285 -9.09 -21.20 8.11
N CYS A 286 -9.68 -22.26 8.66
CA CYS A 286 -9.82 -22.42 10.10
C CYS A 286 -9.91 -23.90 10.52
N ASN A 287 -9.76 -24.16 11.84
CA ASN A 287 -9.86 -25.51 12.38
C ASN A 287 -11.28 -26.11 12.23
N GLY A 288 -12.31 -25.27 12.12
CA GLY A 288 -13.69 -25.71 11.88
C GLY A 288 -13.84 -26.36 10.49
N CYS A 289 -13.31 -25.75 9.45
CA CYS A 289 -13.29 -26.32 8.09
C CYS A 289 -12.46 -27.59 8.04
N LYS A 290 -11.26 -27.60 8.61
CA LYS A 290 -10.43 -28.80 8.74
C LYS A 290 -11.17 -29.95 9.40
N THR A 291 -11.89 -29.72 10.49
CA THR A 291 -12.64 -30.75 11.22
C THR A 291 -13.81 -31.27 10.38
N LYS A 292 -14.56 -30.39 9.70
CA LYS A 292 -15.66 -30.79 8.80
C LYS A 292 -15.15 -31.67 7.67
N PHE A 293 -14.06 -31.25 7.02
CA PHE A 293 -13.43 -32.02 5.95
C PHE A 293 -12.93 -33.39 6.45
N LYS A 294 -12.22 -33.43 7.60
CA LYS A 294 -11.72 -34.67 8.20
C LYS A 294 -12.84 -35.70 8.49
N ASN A 295 -14.03 -35.21 8.89
CA ASN A 295 -15.16 -36.08 9.20
C ASN A 295 -15.84 -36.67 7.95
N ASN A 296 -15.81 -35.95 6.81
CA ASN A 296 -16.45 -36.38 5.56
C ASN A 296 -15.75 -35.77 4.34
N PRO A 297 -14.51 -36.24 4.00
CA PRO A 297 -13.73 -35.65 2.90
C PRO A 297 -14.40 -35.74 1.54
N GLU A 298 -15.07 -36.84 1.27
CA GLU A 298 -15.66 -37.15 -0.05
C GLU A 298 -16.84 -36.19 -0.37
N LEU A 299 -17.51 -35.64 0.63
CA LEU A 299 -18.59 -34.67 0.46
C LEU A 299 -18.12 -33.36 -0.19
N PHE A 300 -16.88 -32.97 0.06
CA PHE A 300 -16.30 -31.70 -0.37
C PHE A 300 -15.41 -31.83 -1.62
N LEU A 301 -15.20 -33.04 -2.12
CA LEU A 301 -14.39 -33.32 -3.30
C LEU A 301 -15.21 -33.68 -4.55
N ILE A 302 -16.56 -33.73 -4.44
CA ILE A 302 -17.46 -34.12 -5.55
C ILE A 302 -17.84 -32.94 -6.45
N ALA A 303 -17.43 -31.69 -6.10
CA ALA A 303 -17.79 -30.46 -6.82
C ALA A 303 -16.57 -29.85 -7.57
N SER A 304 -15.82 -30.69 -8.30
CA SER A 304 -14.75 -30.21 -9.21
C SER A 304 -15.05 -30.59 -10.63
#